data_4b441deb6bd0370f10605c728dddefbf
#
_entry.id   4b441deb6bd0370f10605c728dddefbf
#
_cell.length_a   1.000
_cell.length_b   1.000
_cell.length_c   1.000
_cell.angle_alpha   90.00
_cell.angle_beta   90.00
_cell.angle_gamma   90.00
#
_symmetry.space_group_name_H-M   'P 1'
#
loop_
_entity.id
_entity.type
_entity.pdbx_description
1 polymer ?
#
loop_
_entity_poly.entity_id
_entity_poly.type
_entity_poly.pdbx_seq_one_letter_code
_entity_poly.pdbx_strand_id
1 'polypeptide(L)'
;MSGSRALVLNAPRELAFEPIEDRPLGALEVRIRTLFSGISAGTELSQFRGTNPFMHRRWDEASRLFVEAEEPSWPYPVRNLGYEESGEIIEVGTDVQDLSPGQRIFGTWGHRDGHIAEAAYARERLLPDGADPRIGIFSHIGAVALNGVHDAQLRIGDVVAVFGLGVP
;
A
#
# COMPACT_ATOMS: atom_id res chain seq x y z
N MET A 1 8.17 -25.43 -3.08
CA MET A 1 7.70 -24.08 -3.54
C MET A 1 8.48 -23.06 -2.75
N SER A 2 9.07 -22.07 -3.38
CA SER A 2 9.76 -20.98 -2.67
C SER A 2 8.72 -20.27 -1.80
N GLY A 3 8.96 -20.16 -0.50
CA GLY A 3 8.06 -19.44 0.42
C GLY A 3 7.85 -17.98 -0.01
N SER A 4 6.75 -17.37 0.43
CA SER A 4 6.46 -15.97 0.18
C SER A 4 7.54 -15.06 0.79
N ARG A 5 7.81 -13.92 0.16
CA ARG A 5 8.83 -12.97 0.58
C ARG A 5 8.28 -11.56 0.63
N ALA A 6 8.82 -10.73 1.52
CA ALA A 6 8.58 -9.29 1.56
C ALA A 6 9.88 -8.53 1.23
N LEU A 7 9.73 -7.38 0.60
CA LEU A 7 10.82 -6.44 0.41
C LEU A 7 10.99 -5.63 1.71
N VAL A 8 12.22 -5.58 2.20
CA VAL A 8 12.61 -4.86 3.43
C VAL A 8 13.70 -3.86 3.10
N LEU A 9 13.60 -2.68 3.63
CA LEU A 9 14.62 -1.64 3.53
C LEU A 9 15.41 -1.63 4.84
N ASN A 10 16.59 -2.27 4.84
CA ASN A 10 17.42 -2.45 6.04
C ASN A 10 18.14 -1.19 6.49
N ALA A 11 18.59 -0.40 5.53
CA ALA A 11 19.25 0.88 5.71
C ALA A 11 19.07 1.72 4.44
N PRO A 12 19.45 2.99 4.41
CA PRO A 12 19.40 3.80 3.19
C PRO A 12 20.04 3.08 2.02
N ARG A 13 19.25 2.85 0.95
CA ARG A 13 19.66 2.15 -0.30
C ARG A 13 19.99 0.66 -0.13
N GLU A 14 19.66 0.04 0.98
CA GLU A 14 19.90 -1.38 1.26
C GLU A 14 18.59 -2.16 1.30
N LEU A 15 18.20 -2.71 0.17
CA LEU A 15 17.02 -3.57 0.05
C LEU A 15 17.40 -5.04 0.18
N ALA A 16 16.53 -5.80 0.83
CA ALA A 16 16.61 -7.25 0.91
C ALA A 16 15.23 -7.89 0.81
N PHE A 17 15.16 -9.15 0.39
CA PHE A 17 13.98 -9.96 0.53
C PHE A 17 14.07 -10.79 1.81
N GLU A 18 13.05 -10.67 2.66
CA GLU A 18 12.90 -11.52 3.84
C GLU A 18 11.75 -12.53 3.61
N PRO A 19 11.91 -13.77 4.10
CA PRO A 19 10.83 -14.74 4.02
C PRO A 19 9.64 -14.29 4.89
N ILE A 20 8.43 -14.51 4.39
CA ILE A 20 7.18 -14.34 5.15
C ILE A 20 6.77 -15.72 5.64
N GLU A 21 6.38 -15.82 6.89
CA GLU A 21 5.82 -17.06 7.44
C GLU A 21 4.52 -17.43 6.73
N ASP A 22 4.52 -18.61 6.14
CA ASP A 22 3.33 -19.18 5.51
C ASP A 22 2.51 -19.93 6.57
N ARG A 23 1.60 -19.22 7.21
CA ARG A 23 0.71 -19.78 8.23
C ARG A 23 -0.58 -20.33 7.61
N PRO A 24 -1.24 -21.28 8.27
CA PRO A 24 -2.58 -21.70 7.90
C PRO A 24 -3.57 -20.54 7.83
N LEU A 25 -4.52 -20.65 6.92
CA LEU A 25 -5.58 -19.66 6.75
C LEU A 25 -6.61 -19.79 7.88
N GLY A 26 -7.02 -18.66 8.46
CA GLY A 26 -8.12 -18.62 9.42
C GLY A 26 -9.48 -18.78 8.73
N ALA A 27 -10.51 -19.14 9.51
CA ALA A 27 -11.85 -19.43 8.97
C ALA A 27 -12.48 -18.24 8.23
N LEU A 28 -12.20 -17.01 8.64
CA LEU A 28 -12.72 -15.75 8.04
C LEU A 28 -11.67 -14.97 7.25
N GLU A 29 -10.59 -15.62 6.82
CA GLU A 29 -9.50 -14.99 6.08
C GLU A 29 -9.46 -15.39 4.61
N VAL A 30 -8.75 -14.62 3.83
CA VAL A 30 -8.40 -14.93 2.44
C VAL A 30 -6.90 -14.85 2.25
N ARG A 31 -6.36 -15.75 1.42
CA ARG A 31 -4.97 -15.70 0.98
C ARG A 31 -4.90 -15.04 -0.39
N ILE A 32 -4.04 -14.05 -0.51
CA ILE A 32 -3.87 -13.22 -1.69
C ILE A 32 -2.48 -13.47 -2.26
N ARG A 33 -2.40 -13.68 -3.56
CA ARG A 33 -1.16 -13.60 -4.33
C ARG A 33 -1.06 -12.20 -4.91
N THR A 34 0.00 -11.48 -4.62
CA THR A 34 0.27 -10.18 -5.22
C THR A 34 0.56 -10.33 -6.70
N LEU A 35 -0.12 -9.54 -7.53
CA LEU A 35 0.09 -9.47 -8.97
C LEU A 35 0.93 -8.25 -9.35
N PHE A 36 0.64 -7.12 -8.73
CA PHE A 36 1.34 -5.85 -8.96
C PHE A 36 1.50 -5.10 -7.64
N SER A 37 2.61 -4.39 -7.55
CA SER A 37 2.91 -3.50 -6.43
C SER A 37 3.50 -2.21 -7.00
N GLY A 38 2.83 -1.08 -6.76
CA GLY A 38 3.26 0.24 -7.18
C GLY A 38 4.39 0.76 -6.30
N ILE A 39 5.21 1.64 -6.84
CA ILE A 39 6.27 2.32 -6.09
C ILE A 39 5.98 3.82 -6.09
N SER A 40 5.78 4.38 -4.92
CA SER A 40 5.60 5.82 -4.76
C SER A 40 6.93 6.55 -4.93
N ALA A 41 7.07 7.28 -6.04
CA ALA A 41 8.28 8.02 -6.35
C ALA A 41 8.61 9.13 -5.32
N GLY A 42 7.62 9.65 -4.60
CA GLY A 42 7.81 10.60 -3.51
C GLY A 42 8.17 9.93 -2.20
N THR A 43 7.21 9.25 -1.61
CA THR A 43 7.30 8.72 -0.24
C THR A 43 8.35 7.61 -0.13
N GLU A 44 8.24 6.56 -0.93
CA GLU A 44 9.13 5.40 -0.80
C GLU A 44 10.55 5.69 -1.25
N LEU A 45 10.75 6.48 -2.32
CA LEU A 45 12.10 6.88 -2.69
C LEU A 45 12.75 7.80 -1.66
N SER A 46 11.98 8.59 -0.92
CA SER A 46 12.54 9.36 0.21
C SER A 46 12.97 8.46 1.37
N GLN A 47 12.21 7.40 1.65
CA GLN A 47 12.61 6.36 2.61
C GLN A 47 13.87 5.62 2.12
N PHE A 48 13.86 5.15 0.86
CA PHE A 48 15.01 4.47 0.26
C PHE A 48 16.30 5.30 0.31
N ARG A 49 16.19 6.60 0.08
CA ARG A 49 17.35 7.53 0.14
C ARG A 49 17.73 7.90 1.57
N GLY A 50 16.91 7.60 2.56
CA GLY A 50 17.11 8.04 3.94
C GLY A 50 16.86 9.54 4.15
N THR A 51 16.09 10.18 3.29
CA THR A 51 15.80 11.62 3.35
C THR A 51 14.39 11.94 3.89
N ASN A 52 13.60 10.90 4.16
CA ASN A 52 12.26 11.09 4.70
C ASN A 52 12.31 11.64 6.13
N PRO A 53 11.59 12.72 6.44
CA PRO A 53 11.62 13.34 7.78
C PRO A 53 11.28 12.37 8.91
N PHE A 54 10.35 11.45 8.71
CA PHE A 54 9.99 10.43 9.71
C PHE A 54 11.14 9.51 10.13
N MET A 55 12.20 9.42 9.35
CA MET A 55 13.38 8.60 9.63
C MET A 55 14.45 9.33 10.47
N HIS A 56 14.27 10.63 10.70
CA HIS A 56 15.22 11.47 11.42
C HIS A 56 14.56 12.32 12.49
N ARG A 57 13.23 12.46 12.43
CA ARG A 57 12.45 13.33 13.30
C ARG A 57 11.18 12.62 13.76
N ARG A 58 10.58 13.17 14.79
CA ARG A 58 9.25 12.78 15.24
C ARG A 58 8.22 13.82 14.81
N TRP A 59 7.07 13.34 14.34
CA TRP A 59 5.93 14.21 14.12
C TRP A 59 5.33 14.62 15.48
N ASP A 60 5.14 15.90 15.70
CA ASP A 60 4.48 16.45 16.88
C ASP A 60 3.06 16.92 16.51
N GLU A 61 2.07 16.23 17.02
CA GLU A 61 0.66 16.48 16.71
C GLU A 61 0.19 17.86 17.20
N ALA A 62 0.72 18.35 18.30
CA ALA A 62 0.30 19.62 18.89
C ALA A 62 0.77 20.81 18.05
N SER A 63 2.01 20.82 17.62
CA SER A 63 2.58 21.86 16.77
C SER A 63 2.37 21.63 15.27
N ARG A 64 2.03 20.39 14.85
CA ARG A 64 1.98 19.91 13.46
C ARG A 64 3.30 20.15 12.72
N LEU A 65 4.41 19.88 13.39
CA LEU A 65 5.75 20.03 12.84
C LEU A 65 6.58 18.77 13.09
N PHE A 66 7.60 18.57 12.26
CA PHE A 66 8.65 17.62 12.55
C PHE A 66 9.66 18.23 13.51
N VAL A 67 9.75 17.65 14.71
CA VAL A 67 10.68 18.06 15.76
C VAL A 67 11.84 17.07 15.87
N GLU A 68 12.97 17.55 16.36
CA GLU A 68 14.09 16.67 16.69
C GLU A 68 13.72 15.69 17.80
N ALA A 69 14.13 14.45 17.67
CA ALA A 69 13.87 13.40 18.64
C ALA A 69 15.02 12.41 18.64
N GLU A 70 15.28 11.83 19.81
CA GLU A 70 16.28 10.75 19.96
C GLU A 70 15.87 9.50 19.18
N GLU A 71 14.57 9.23 19.12
CA GLU A 71 14.00 8.12 18.35
C GLU A 71 13.13 8.64 17.22
N PRO A 72 13.45 8.34 15.94
CA PRO A 72 12.63 8.71 14.80
C PRO A 72 11.31 7.93 14.79
N SER A 73 10.29 8.48 14.13
CA SER A 73 8.99 7.81 14.01
C SER A 73 9.06 6.49 13.21
N TRP A 74 9.95 6.42 12.24
CA TRP A 74 10.14 5.24 11.38
C TRP A 74 11.62 4.84 11.34
N PRO A 75 12.10 4.04 12.29
CA PRO A 75 13.47 3.54 12.27
C PRO A 75 13.66 2.46 11.19
N TYR A 76 14.90 2.27 10.75
CA TYR A 76 15.29 1.09 10.01
C TYR A 76 15.37 -0.14 10.93
N PRO A 77 15.09 -1.35 10.45
CA PRO A 77 14.63 -1.68 9.10
C PRO A 77 13.15 -1.35 8.86
N VAL A 78 12.79 -0.85 7.67
CA VAL A 78 11.40 -0.65 7.25
C VAL A 78 10.87 -1.95 6.67
N ARG A 79 10.00 -2.65 7.41
CA ARG A 79 9.46 -3.96 7.03
C ARG A 79 8.12 -3.90 6.29
N ASN A 80 7.42 -2.78 6.38
CA ASN A 80 6.18 -2.52 5.68
C ASN A 80 6.41 -1.44 4.62
N LEU A 81 7.21 -1.76 3.61
CA LEU A 81 7.49 -0.89 2.48
C LEU A 81 6.41 -1.10 1.42
N GLY A 82 5.86 -0.02 0.88
CA GLY A 82 4.79 -0.05 -0.11
C GLY A 82 3.38 0.07 0.46
N TYR A 83 2.47 0.58 -0.36
CA TYR A 83 1.06 0.76 0.00
C TYR A 83 0.14 0.83 -1.24
N GLU A 84 0.60 0.33 -2.37
CA GLU A 84 -0.09 0.37 -3.66
C GLU A 84 -0.06 -1.02 -4.29
N GLU A 85 -0.91 -1.94 -3.80
CA GLU A 85 -0.90 -3.31 -4.26
C GLU A 85 -2.20 -3.72 -4.92
N SER A 86 -2.08 -4.66 -5.85
CA SER A 86 -3.19 -5.46 -6.33
C SER A 86 -2.83 -6.93 -6.39
N GLY A 87 -3.80 -7.78 -6.18
CA GLY A 87 -3.60 -9.20 -6.11
C GLY A 87 -4.83 -10.01 -6.49
N GLU A 88 -4.68 -11.30 -6.42
CA GLU A 88 -5.72 -12.29 -6.68
C GLU A 88 -5.92 -13.16 -5.44
N ILE A 89 -7.16 -13.35 -5.04
CA ILE A 89 -7.52 -14.32 -4.00
C ILE A 89 -7.21 -15.71 -4.54
N ILE A 90 -6.38 -16.46 -3.83
CA ILE A 90 -5.99 -17.83 -4.22
C ILE A 90 -6.56 -18.90 -3.28
N GLU A 91 -7.00 -18.52 -2.08
CA GLU A 91 -7.59 -19.40 -1.09
C GLU A 91 -8.55 -18.59 -0.20
N VAL A 92 -9.64 -19.22 0.25
CA VAL A 92 -10.61 -18.63 1.15
C VAL A 92 -10.81 -19.52 2.37
N GLY A 93 -11.00 -18.93 3.53
CA GLY A 93 -11.30 -19.64 4.79
C GLY A 93 -12.65 -20.35 4.77
N THR A 94 -12.83 -21.33 5.64
CA THR A 94 -14.00 -22.22 5.67
C THR A 94 -15.34 -21.51 5.85
N ASP A 95 -15.33 -20.35 6.51
CA ASP A 95 -16.53 -19.58 6.84
C ASP A 95 -16.75 -18.38 5.88
N VAL A 96 -15.90 -18.26 4.85
CA VAL A 96 -16.03 -17.24 3.80
C VAL A 96 -16.91 -17.80 2.68
N GLN A 97 -18.11 -17.25 2.49
CA GLN A 97 -19.10 -17.78 1.53
C GLN A 97 -19.28 -16.92 0.28
N ASP A 98 -18.87 -15.66 0.32
CA ASP A 98 -19.14 -14.63 -0.68
C ASP A 98 -17.91 -14.15 -1.45
N LEU A 99 -16.74 -14.74 -1.16
CA LEU A 99 -15.51 -14.54 -1.91
C LEU A 99 -15.05 -15.86 -2.52
N SER A 100 -14.32 -15.80 -3.62
CA SER A 100 -13.84 -16.96 -4.34
C SER A 100 -12.42 -16.76 -4.88
N PRO A 101 -11.63 -17.84 -4.98
CA PRO A 101 -10.37 -17.81 -5.72
C PRO A 101 -10.57 -17.28 -7.15
N GLY A 102 -9.62 -16.50 -7.64
CA GLY A 102 -9.67 -15.84 -8.94
C GLY A 102 -10.19 -14.39 -8.90
N GLN A 103 -10.89 -13.99 -7.85
CA GLN A 103 -11.27 -12.59 -7.67
C GLN A 103 -10.06 -11.71 -7.42
N ARG A 104 -10.09 -10.51 -7.98
CA ARG A 104 -9.00 -9.54 -7.88
C ARG A 104 -9.34 -8.46 -6.89
N ILE A 105 -8.35 -8.08 -6.10
CA ILE A 105 -8.48 -7.03 -5.09
C ILE A 105 -7.33 -6.04 -5.17
N PHE A 106 -7.54 -4.87 -4.61
CA PHE A 106 -6.51 -3.89 -4.34
C PHE A 106 -6.30 -3.70 -2.83
N GLY A 107 -5.19 -3.10 -2.44
CA GLY A 107 -4.94 -2.81 -1.03
C GLY A 107 -3.59 -2.19 -0.75
N THR A 108 -3.19 -2.25 0.52
CA THR A 108 -2.01 -1.56 1.06
C THR A 108 -1.19 -2.50 1.97
N TRP A 109 -0.86 -3.70 1.47
CA TRP A 109 -0.16 -4.72 2.26
C TRP A 109 1.36 -4.75 2.10
N GLY A 110 1.90 -3.82 1.32
CA GLY A 110 3.34 -3.67 1.09
C GLY A 110 3.90 -4.61 0.01
N HIS A 111 5.14 -4.34 -0.38
CA HIS A 111 5.84 -5.10 -1.42
C HIS A 111 6.15 -6.52 -0.96
N ARG A 112 5.25 -7.45 -1.26
CA ARG A 112 5.38 -8.87 -0.91
C ARG A 112 4.67 -9.77 -1.91
N ASP A 113 5.12 -11.01 -2.02
CA ASP A 113 4.58 -12.00 -2.96
C ASP A 113 3.15 -12.43 -2.60
N GLY A 114 2.82 -12.45 -1.30
CA GLY A 114 1.53 -12.90 -0.79
C GLY A 114 1.14 -12.19 0.51
N HIS A 115 -0.16 -12.20 0.76
CA HIS A 115 -0.76 -11.58 1.94
C HIS A 115 -1.96 -12.40 2.42
N ILE A 116 -2.18 -12.41 3.72
CA ILE A 116 -3.41 -12.93 4.32
C ILE A 116 -4.16 -11.76 4.91
N ALA A 117 -5.42 -11.63 4.54
CA ALA A 117 -6.31 -10.57 5.01
C ALA A 117 -7.62 -11.12 5.52
N GLU A 118 -8.28 -10.38 6.39
CA GLU A 118 -9.67 -10.63 6.76
C GLU A 118 -10.57 -10.55 5.52
N ALA A 119 -11.56 -11.44 5.42
CA ALA A 119 -12.51 -11.44 4.31
C ALA A 119 -13.29 -10.10 4.24
N ALA A 120 -13.55 -9.46 5.38
CA ALA A 120 -14.17 -8.14 5.43
C ALA A 120 -13.34 -7.08 4.68
N TYR A 121 -12.03 -7.08 4.88
CA TYR A 121 -11.11 -6.18 4.15
C TYR A 121 -11.15 -6.43 2.65
N ALA A 122 -11.17 -7.70 2.23
CA ALA A 122 -11.17 -8.07 0.81
C ALA A 122 -12.48 -7.67 0.11
N ARG A 123 -13.65 -7.81 0.78
CA ARG A 123 -14.97 -7.44 0.23
C ARG A 123 -15.05 -5.98 -0.22
N GLU A 124 -14.48 -5.09 0.56
CA GLU A 124 -14.50 -3.66 0.28
C GLU A 124 -13.53 -3.25 -0.84
N ARG A 125 -12.69 -4.19 -1.29
CA ARG A 125 -11.57 -3.91 -2.19
C ARG A 125 -11.55 -4.77 -3.44
N LEU A 126 -12.68 -5.37 -3.78
CA LEU A 126 -12.82 -6.12 -5.03
C LEU A 126 -12.68 -5.18 -6.23
N LEU A 127 -11.85 -5.58 -7.18
CA LEU A 127 -11.84 -4.95 -8.49
C LEU A 127 -13.05 -5.45 -9.31
N PRO A 128 -13.63 -4.60 -10.17
CA PRO A 128 -14.69 -5.03 -11.08
C PRO A 128 -14.26 -6.21 -11.95
N ASP A 129 -15.19 -7.09 -12.28
CA ASP A 129 -14.94 -8.20 -13.18
C ASP A 129 -14.36 -7.74 -14.52
N GLY A 130 -13.29 -8.41 -14.94
CA GLY A 130 -12.58 -8.08 -16.18
C GLY A 130 -11.67 -6.84 -16.10
N ALA A 131 -11.62 -6.14 -14.98
CA ALA A 131 -10.70 -5.02 -14.81
C ALA A 131 -9.24 -5.48 -14.88
N ASP A 132 -8.39 -4.66 -15.48
CA ASP A 132 -6.95 -4.87 -15.46
C ASP A 132 -6.45 -4.72 -14.01
N PRO A 133 -5.80 -5.72 -13.42
CA PRO A 133 -5.35 -5.64 -12.04
C PRO A 133 -4.34 -4.50 -11.79
N ARG A 134 -3.67 -3.99 -12.83
CA ARG A 134 -2.78 -2.83 -12.72
C ARG A 134 -3.49 -1.56 -12.26
N ILE A 135 -4.81 -1.42 -12.49
CA ILE A 135 -5.54 -0.24 -11.98
C ILE A 135 -5.63 -0.22 -10.45
N GLY A 136 -5.55 -1.39 -9.83
CA GLY A 136 -5.65 -1.52 -8.37
C GLY A 136 -4.53 -0.80 -7.62
N ILE A 137 -3.33 -0.68 -8.20
CA ILE A 137 -2.22 0.03 -7.56
C ILE A 137 -2.47 1.54 -7.43
N PHE A 138 -3.36 2.10 -8.24
CA PHE A 138 -3.71 3.52 -8.18
C PHE A 138 -4.88 3.83 -7.24
N SER A 139 -5.48 2.84 -6.59
CA SER A 139 -6.67 3.03 -5.76
C SER A 139 -6.44 3.99 -4.60
N HIS A 140 -5.33 3.84 -3.88
CA HIS A 140 -4.98 4.70 -2.76
C HIS A 140 -4.64 6.12 -3.20
N ILE A 141 -3.71 6.26 -4.13
CA ILE A 141 -3.27 7.59 -4.60
C ILE A 141 -4.36 8.31 -5.40
N GLY A 142 -5.19 7.55 -6.14
CA GLY A 142 -6.36 8.07 -6.84
C GLY A 142 -7.41 8.63 -5.88
N ALA A 143 -7.62 7.99 -4.72
CA ALA A 143 -8.49 8.51 -3.69
C ALA A 143 -7.95 9.84 -3.10
N VAL A 144 -6.63 9.95 -2.90
CA VAL A 144 -5.98 11.18 -2.46
C VAL A 144 -6.18 12.30 -3.49
N ALA A 145 -5.94 12.01 -4.77
CA ALA A 145 -6.14 12.96 -5.86
C ALA A 145 -7.60 13.42 -5.97
N LEU A 146 -8.54 12.47 -5.89
CA LEU A 146 -9.97 12.76 -5.93
C LEU A 146 -10.41 13.65 -4.75
N ASN A 147 -9.87 13.40 -3.55
CA ASN A 147 -10.12 14.24 -2.39
C ASN A 147 -9.68 15.70 -2.64
N GLY A 148 -8.50 15.90 -3.24
CA GLY A 148 -8.03 17.22 -3.62
C GLY A 148 -8.96 17.95 -4.61
N VAL A 149 -9.51 17.21 -5.59
CA VAL A 149 -10.51 17.77 -6.54
C VAL A 149 -11.82 18.15 -5.82
N HIS A 150 -12.27 17.31 -4.89
CA HIS A 150 -13.47 17.61 -4.09
C HIS A 150 -13.27 18.84 -3.19
N ASP A 151 -12.12 18.92 -2.52
CA ASP A 151 -11.81 20.05 -1.60
C ASP A 151 -11.66 21.38 -2.37
N ALA A 152 -11.23 21.33 -3.62
CA ALA A 152 -11.13 22.51 -4.47
C ALA A 152 -12.50 23.11 -4.86
N GLN A 153 -13.61 22.37 -4.69
CA GLN A 153 -14.98 22.81 -4.96
C GLN A 153 -15.16 23.41 -6.38
N LEU A 154 -14.54 22.82 -7.38
CA LEU A 154 -14.52 23.32 -8.75
C LEU A 154 -15.92 23.42 -9.35
N ARG A 155 -16.18 24.51 -10.07
CA ARG A 155 -17.44 24.80 -10.76
C ARG A 155 -17.23 25.00 -12.25
N ILE A 156 -18.31 24.89 -13.02
CA ILE A 156 -18.28 25.17 -14.45
C ILE A 156 -17.89 26.63 -14.67
N GLY A 157 -16.83 26.86 -15.45
CA GLY A 157 -16.29 28.19 -15.74
C GLY A 157 -15.06 28.57 -14.91
N ASP A 158 -14.69 27.78 -13.91
CA ASP A 158 -13.45 28.01 -13.14
C ASP A 158 -12.22 27.73 -14.01
N VAL A 159 -11.17 28.51 -13.76
CA VAL A 159 -9.85 28.31 -14.39
C VAL A 159 -8.95 27.63 -13.36
N VAL A 160 -8.45 26.46 -13.72
CA VAL A 160 -7.61 25.66 -12.84
C VAL A 160 -6.20 25.54 -13.39
N ALA A 161 -5.19 25.80 -12.56
CA ALA A 161 -3.79 25.55 -12.88
C ALA A 161 -3.30 24.29 -12.15
N VAL A 162 -2.75 23.35 -12.91
CA VAL A 162 -2.16 22.11 -12.35
C VAL A 162 -0.64 22.19 -12.52
N PHE A 163 0.09 22.10 -11.42
CA PHE A 163 1.55 22.11 -11.40
C PHE A 163 2.08 20.70 -11.18
N GLY A 164 2.74 20.14 -12.20
CA GLY A 164 3.19 18.77 -12.23
C GLY A 164 2.20 17.86 -12.99
N LEU A 165 2.76 16.90 -13.73
CA LEU A 165 2.01 15.92 -14.54
C LEU A 165 2.54 14.50 -14.28
N GLY A 166 2.98 14.23 -13.07
CA GLY A 166 3.34 12.89 -12.63
C GLY A 166 2.12 12.06 -12.24
N VAL A 167 2.36 10.86 -11.75
CA VAL A 167 1.35 10.13 -10.97
C VAL A 167 1.22 10.89 -9.65
N PRO A 168 0.02 11.27 -9.22
CA PRO A 168 -0.22 12.19 -8.11
C PRO A 168 0.38 11.74 -6.80
#